data_3e0c43d26d09d07f78da302435122e4c
#
_entry.id   3e0c43d26d09d07f78da302435122e4c
#
_cell.length_a   1.000
_cell.length_b   1.000
_cell.length_c   1.000
_cell.angle_alpha   90.00
_cell.angle_beta   90.00
_cell.angle_gamma   90.00
#
_symmetry.space_group_name_H-M   'P 1'
#
loop_
_entity.id
_entity.type
_entity.pdbx_description
1 polymer ?
#
loop_
_entity_poly.entity_id
_entity_poly.type
_entity_poly.pdbx_seq_one_letter_code
_entity_poly.pdbx_strand_id
1 'polypeptide(L)'
;MTTSVQEKNAAKKSKRVLYVDDMRELREVARLALTRAGHKVVLAPDGADAFLLVNSDPTAFDIVISDHHMTGMNGLELVMKLREISFAGVIAIVSSELNIDVEDEYRKLGIEKILNKPVELAQLRALVNET
;
A
#
# COMPACT_ATOMS: atom_id res chain seq x y z
N MET A 1 10.38 -23.18 25.66
CA MET A 1 9.61 -21.99 26.09
C MET A 1 8.77 -21.44 24.96
N THR A 2 7.49 -21.42 25.19
CA THR A 2 6.54 -20.87 24.23
C THR A 2 6.67 -19.34 24.12
N THR A 3 7.23 -18.69 25.13
CA THR A 3 7.34 -17.24 25.23
C THR A 3 8.12 -16.61 24.07
N SER A 4 9.24 -17.22 23.66
CA SER A 4 10.05 -16.64 22.59
C SER A 4 9.35 -16.69 21.22
N VAL A 5 8.56 -17.72 20.95
CA VAL A 5 7.76 -17.82 19.73
C VAL A 5 6.61 -16.82 19.77
N GLN A 6 5.95 -16.68 20.90
CA GLN A 6 4.88 -15.74 21.08
C GLN A 6 5.41 -14.29 20.99
N GLU A 7 6.57 -14.01 21.52
CA GLU A 7 7.21 -12.71 21.40
C GLU A 7 7.54 -12.36 19.96
N LYS A 8 8.05 -13.32 19.18
CA LYS A 8 8.30 -13.12 17.76
C LYS A 8 7.01 -12.83 16.99
N ASN A 9 5.94 -13.54 17.31
CA ASN A 9 4.63 -13.29 16.69
C ASN A 9 4.05 -11.95 17.12
N ALA A 10 4.21 -11.58 18.38
CA ALA A 10 3.78 -10.30 18.90
C ALA A 10 4.56 -9.14 18.31
N ALA A 11 5.84 -9.35 17.97
CA ALA A 11 6.66 -8.33 17.30
C ALA A 11 6.20 -8.03 15.88
N LYS A 12 5.51 -8.99 15.24
CA LYS A 12 4.87 -8.78 13.94
C LYS A 12 3.52 -8.11 14.15
N LYS A 13 3.55 -6.83 14.34
CA LYS A 13 2.35 -6.04 14.61
C LYS A 13 1.41 -6.05 13.41
N SER A 14 0.12 -6.09 13.71
CA SER A 14 -0.92 -5.86 12.71
C SER A 14 -0.77 -4.44 12.16
N LYS A 15 -0.67 -4.35 10.86
CA LYS A 15 -0.61 -3.07 10.15
C LYS A 15 -1.99 -2.71 9.63
N ARG A 16 -2.23 -1.41 9.49
CA ARG A 16 -3.45 -0.89 8.89
C ARG A 16 -3.09 -0.48 7.46
N VAL A 17 -3.65 -1.20 6.50
CA VAL A 17 -3.29 -1.11 5.09
C VAL A 17 -4.44 -0.51 4.30
N LEU A 18 -4.14 0.48 3.47
CA LEU A 18 -5.05 0.93 2.42
C LEU A 18 -4.53 0.41 1.09
N TYR A 19 -5.32 -0.39 0.42
CA TYR A 19 -4.96 -0.98 -0.87
C TYR A 19 -5.81 -0.37 -1.98
N VAL A 20 -5.16 0.27 -2.96
CA VAL A 20 -5.80 1.06 -4.00
C VAL A 20 -5.53 0.45 -5.36
N ASP A 21 -6.57 -0.03 -6.02
CA ASP A 21 -6.49 -0.63 -7.36
C ASP A 21 -7.88 -0.57 -7.97
N ASP A 22 -7.99 -0.24 -9.25
CA ASP A 22 -9.28 -0.17 -9.93
C ASP A 22 -9.82 -1.55 -10.35
N MET A 23 -9.01 -2.60 -10.27
CA MET A 23 -9.43 -3.97 -10.56
C MET A 23 -9.93 -4.66 -9.29
N ARG A 24 -11.22 -4.95 -9.27
CA ARG A 24 -11.87 -5.57 -8.11
C ARG A 24 -11.22 -6.88 -7.68
N GLU A 25 -10.88 -7.73 -8.65
CA GLU A 25 -10.30 -9.05 -8.38
C GLU A 25 -8.94 -8.92 -7.66
N LEU A 26 -8.14 -7.96 -8.08
CA LEU A 26 -6.84 -7.71 -7.45
C LEU A 26 -7.00 -7.17 -6.03
N ARG A 27 -7.98 -6.27 -5.81
CA ARG A 27 -8.27 -5.79 -4.46
C ARG A 27 -8.64 -6.94 -3.54
N GLU A 28 -9.54 -7.83 -3.99
CA GLU A 28 -10.00 -8.96 -3.17
C GLU A 28 -8.88 -9.94 -2.85
N VAL A 29 -8.03 -10.24 -3.82
CA VAL A 29 -6.88 -11.14 -3.60
C VAL A 29 -5.91 -10.53 -2.59
N ALA A 30 -5.61 -9.26 -2.72
CA ALA A 30 -4.73 -8.56 -1.79
C ALA A 30 -5.32 -8.52 -0.38
N ARG A 31 -6.61 -8.22 -0.27
CA ARG A 31 -7.31 -8.19 1.01
C ARG A 31 -7.22 -9.55 1.72
N LEU A 32 -7.50 -10.64 1.00
CA LEU A 32 -7.43 -11.97 1.58
C LEU A 32 -6.02 -12.30 2.06
N ALA A 33 -5.01 -12.05 1.22
CA ALA A 33 -3.63 -12.37 1.57
C ALA A 33 -3.16 -11.60 2.80
N LEU A 34 -3.44 -10.31 2.85
CA LEU A 34 -3.00 -9.45 3.95
C LEU A 34 -3.81 -9.68 5.23
N THR A 35 -5.10 -9.94 5.11
CA THR A 35 -5.95 -10.26 6.25
C THR A 35 -5.51 -11.58 6.90
N ARG A 36 -5.19 -12.58 6.08
CA ARG A 36 -4.67 -13.87 6.59
C ARG A 36 -3.31 -13.72 7.26
N ALA A 37 -2.53 -12.71 6.86
CA ALA A 37 -1.26 -12.40 7.50
C ALA A 37 -1.43 -11.59 8.79
N GLY A 38 -2.65 -11.27 9.19
CA GLY A 38 -2.95 -10.60 10.44
C GLY A 38 -3.12 -9.09 10.35
N HIS A 39 -3.18 -8.54 9.14
CA HIS A 39 -3.33 -7.10 8.95
C HIS A 39 -4.78 -6.68 8.77
N LYS A 40 -5.06 -5.41 9.02
CA LYS A 40 -6.36 -4.80 8.74
C LYS A 40 -6.28 -4.09 7.40
N VAL A 41 -7.21 -4.39 6.51
CA VAL A 41 -7.15 -3.91 5.13
C VAL A 41 -8.42 -3.16 4.78
N VAL A 42 -8.24 -1.95 4.27
CA VAL A 42 -9.30 -1.15 3.65
C VAL A 42 -8.99 -1.06 2.17
N LEU A 43 -10.00 -1.19 1.34
CA LEU A 43 -9.86 -1.15 -0.11
C LEU A 43 -10.41 0.16 -0.66
N ALA A 44 -9.76 0.69 -1.69
CA ALA A 44 -10.25 1.83 -2.45
C ALA A 44 -10.17 1.52 -3.94
N PRO A 45 -11.22 1.82 -4.72
CA PRO A 45 -11.23 1.51 -6.14
C PRO A 45 -10.46 2.51 -7.00
N ASP A 46 -10.13 3.68 -6.45
CA ASP A 46 -9.44 4.73 -7.19
C ASP A 46 -8.70 5.68 -6.25
N GLY A 47 -7.92 6.56 -6.84
CA GLY A 47 -7.10 7.52 -6.08
C GLY A 47 -7.92 8.56 -5.33
N ALA A 48 -9.06 8.97 -5.89
CA ALA A 48 -9.91 9.98 -5.25
C ALA A 48 -10.51 9.43 -3.94
N ASP A 49 -11.05 8.21 -3.97
CA ASP A 49 -11.59 7.56 -2.77
C ASP A 49 -10.47 7.31 -1.74
N ALA A 50 -9.31 6.87 -2.22
CA ALA A 50 -8.15 6.66 -1.34
C ALA A 50 -7.74 7.94 -0.63
N PHE A 51 -7.65 9.05 -1.38
CA PHE A 51 -7.31 10.33 -0.79
C PHE A 51 -8.32 10.79 0.25
N LEU A 52 -9.61 10.64 -0.03
CA LEU A 52 -10.65 11.00 0.92
C LEU A 52 -10.53 10.22 2.23
N LEU A 53 -10.23 8.93 2.14
CA LEU A 53 -10.03 8.08 3.32
C LEU A 53 -8.86 8.55 4.16
N VAL A 54 -7.72 8.82 3.52
CA VAL A 54 -6.53 9.28 4.25
C VAL A 54 -6.72 10.68 4.81
N ASN A 55 -7.34 11.57 4.02
CA ASN A 55 -7.54 12.96 4.43
C ASN A 55 -8.51 13.07 5.62
N SER A 56 -9.48 12.16 5.73
CA SER A 56 -10.42 12.15 6.86
C SER A 56 -9.74 11.79 8.18
N ASP A 57 -8.71 10.93 8.12
CA ASP A 57 -7.87 10.61 9.29
C ASP A 57 -6.48 10.17 8.78
N PRO A 58 -5.51 11.09 8.68
CA PRO A 58 -4.17 10.76 8.19
C PRO A 58 -3.40 9.76 9.06
N THR A 59 -3.86 9.48 10.26
CA THR A 59 -3.22 8.51 11.17
C THR A 59 -3.84 7.11 11.09
N ALA A 60 -4.89 6.93 10.27
CA ALA A 60 -5.63 5.68 10.21
C ALA A 60 -4.86 4.55 9.53
N PHE A 61 -3.88 4.86 8.70
CA PHE A 61 -3.15 3.87 7.90
C PHE A 61 -1.66 3.92 8.18
N ASP A 62 -1.07 2.73 8.28
CA ASP A 62 0.39 2.58 8.40
C ASP A 62 1.05 2.55 7.03
N ILE A 63 0.33 2.01 6.04
CA ILE A 63 0.83 1.92 4.66
C ILE A 63 -0.32 2.11 3.67
N VAL A 64 -0.04 2.83 2.59
CA VAL A 64 -0.89 2.92 1.40
C VAL A 64 -0.17 2.21 0.26
N ILE A 65 -0.81 1.21 -0.30
CA ILE A 65 -0.32 0.48 -1.48
C ILE A 65 -1.23 0.84 -2.64
N SER A 66 -0.67 1.43 -3.69
CA SER A 66 -1.46 1.91 -4.81
C SER A 66 -0.93 1.41 -6.15
N ASP A 67 -1.85 1.09 -7.05
CA ASP A 67 -1.51 0.96 -8.46
C ASP A 67 -1.14 2.35 -9.02
N HIS A 68 -0.30 2.36 -10.04
CA HIS A 68 0.01 3.57 -10.77
C HIS A 68 -1.11 3.93 -11.75
N HIS A 69 -1.55 2.95 -12.52
CA HIS A 69 -2.47 3.16 -13.64
C HIS A 69 -3.91 2.94 -13.19
N MET A 70 -4.60 4.04 -12.93
CA MET A 70 -6.00 4.02 -12.49
C MET A 70 -6.81 5.06 -13.25
N THR A 71 -8.10 4.81 -13.40
CA THR A 71 -9.01 5.77 -14.01
C THR A 71 -9.11 7.03 -13.13
N GLY A 72 -9.05 8.19 -13.76
CA GLY A 72 -9.06 9.46 -13.05
C GLY A 72 -7.69 9.77 -12.46
N MET A 73 -7.60 9.89 -11.14
CA MET A 73 -6.33 10.16 -10.45
C MET A 73 -5.41 8.94 -10.51
N ASN A 74 -4.22 9.09 -11.10
CA ASN A 74 -3.24 8.02 -11.12
C ASN A 74 -2.43 7.97 -9.82
N GLY A 75 -1.52 6.99 -9.72
CA GLY A 75 -0.72 6.81 -8.51
C GLY A 75 0.18 8.01 -8.19
N LEU A 76 0.77 8.65 -9.19
CA LEU A 76 1.61 9.83 -8.98
C LEU A 76 0.80 10.98 -8.38
N GLU A 77 -0.37 11.24 -8.94
CA GLU A 77 -1.25 12.29 -8.43
C GLU A 77 -1.70 12.01 -7.00
N LEU A 78 -2.02 10.74 -6.71
CA LEU A 78 -2.36 10.34 -5.34
C LEU A 78 -1.20 10.60 -4.38
N VAL A 79 0.01 10.18 -4.74
CA VAL A 79 1.20 10.40 -3.90
C VAL A 79 1.45 11.88 -3.66
N MET A 80 1.32 12.70 -4.70
CA MET A 80 1.49 14.15 -4.55
C MET A 80 0.50 14.72 -3.55
N LYS A 81 -0.76 14.31 -3.61
CA LYS A 81 -1.78 14.74 -2.64
C LYS A 81 -1.51 14.25 -1.23
N LEU A 82 -1.03 13.02 -1.10
CA LEU A 82 -0.66 12.47 0.21
C LEU A 82 0.51 13.24 0.83
N ARG A 83 1.47 13.67 0.00
CA ARG A 83 2.56 14.53 0.46
C ARG A 83 2.08 15.90 0.90
N GLU A 84 1.11 16.47 0.18
CA GLU A 84 0.52 17.78 0.53
C GLU A 84 -0.11 17.79 1.92
N ILE A 85 -0.73 16.68 2.32
CA ILE A 85 -1.32 16.54 3.66
C ILE A 85 -0.35 15.94 4.68
N SER A 86 0.92 15.80 4.31
CA SER A 86 1.97 15.27 5.18
C SER A 86 1.66 13.89 5.76
N PHE A 87 1.10 13.01 4.93
CA PHE A 87 0.88 11.63 5.35
C PHE A 87 2.20 10.99 5.76
N ALA A 88 2.27 10.52 7.00
CA ALA A 88 3.50 10.02 7.61
C ALA A 88 3.73 8.52 7.40
N GLY A 89 2.74 7.80 6.90
CA GLY A 89 2.86 6.36 6.68
C GLY A 89 3.73 6.02 5.46
N VAL A 90 3.93 4.75 5.27
CA VAL A 90 4.67 4.23 4.12
C VAL A 90 3.78 4.25 2.88
N ILE A 91 4.33 4.60 1.74
CA ILE A 91 3.63 4.54 0.46
C ILE A 91 4.39 3.56 -0.44
N ALA A 92 3.67 2.62 -1.03
CA ALA A 92 4.22 1.66 -1.97
C ALA A 92 3.41 1.68 -3.26
N ILE A 93 4.08 1.52 -4.39
CA ILE A 93 3.48 1.49 -5.72
C ILE A 93 3.63 0.10 -6.31
N VAL A 94 2.54 -0.40 -6.90
CA VAL A 94 2.50 -1.69 -7.57
C VAL A 94 1.86 -1.50 -8.94
N SER A 95 2.59 -1.75 -10.03
CA SER A 95 2.03 -1.54 -11.36
C SER A 95 2.68 -2.42 -12.42
N SER A 96 1.91 -2.74 -13.46
CA SER A 96 2.39 -3.48 -14.64
C SER A 96 2.98 -2.57 -15.72
N GLU A 97 2.81 -1.26 -15.60
CA GLU A 97 3.16 -0.31 -16.65
C GLU A 97 4.20 0.73 -16.21
N LEU A 98 5.09 0.36 -15.29
CA LEU A 98 6.15 1.23 -14.85
C LEU A 98 7.28 1.26 -15.86
N ASN A 99 7.79 2.46 -16.15
CA ASN A 99 9.01 2.66 -16.90
C ASN A 99 9.98 3.52 -16.07
N ILE A 100 11.20 3.69 -16.55
CA ILE A 100 12.25 4.42 -15.82
C ILE A 100 11.82 5.83 -15.47
N ASP A 101 11.17 6.54 -16.39
CA ASP A 101 10.76 7.93 -16.17
C ASP A 101 9.70 8.03 -15.05
N VAL A 102 8.74 7.11 -15.05
CA VAL A 102 7.70 7.06 -14.02
C VAL A 102 8.30 6.67 -12.67
N GLU A 103 9.19 5.69 -12.65
CA GLU A 103 9.89 5.31 -11.41
C GLU A 103 10.68 6.49 -10.84
N ASP A 104 11.38 7.24 -11.69
CA ASP A 104 12.13 8.42 -11.25
C ASP A 104 11.23 9.47 -10.63
N GLU A 105 10.03 9.69 -11.20
CA GLU A 105 9.06 10.61 -10.63
C GLU A 105 8.62 10.18 -9.22
N TYR A 106 8.39 8.88 -9.02
CA TYR A 106 8.06 8.37 -7.68
C TYR A 106 9.23 8.55 -6.71
N ARG A 107 10.43 8.27 -7.15
CA ARG A 107 11.63 8.40 -6.30
C ARG A 107 11.87 9.84 -5.88
N LYS A 108 11.60 10.80 -6.76
CA LYS A 108 11.66 12.23 -6.42
C LYS A 108 10.66 12.62 -5.33
N LEU A 109 9.56 11.87 -5.23
CA LEU A 109 8.56 12.07 -4.18
C LEU A 109 8.87 11.26 -2.91
N GLY A 110 10.04 10.62 -2.86
CA GLY A 110 10.47 9.85 -1.70
C GLY A 110 9.91 8.43 -1.63
N ILE A 111 9.38 7.92 -2.74
CA ILE A 111 8.85 6.57 -2.80
C ILE A 111 9.97 5.59 -3.13
N GLU A 112 10.24 4.67 -2.20
CA GLU A 112 11.28 3.65 -2.37
C GLU A 112 10.70 2.29 -2.72
N LYS A 113 9.47 2.00 -2.29
CA LYS A 113 8.83 0.70 -2.47
C LYS A 113 8.01 0.71 -3.74
N ILE A 114 8.59 0.17 -4.80
CA ILE A 114 7.98 0.10 -6.14
C ILE A 114 8.09 -1.34 -6.62
N LEU A 115 6.96 -2.00 -6.84
CA LEU A 115 6.89 -3.39 -7.27
C LEU A 115 6.20 -3.50 -8.62
N ASN A 116 6.70 -4.39 -9.47
CA ASN A 116 6.09 -4.69 -10.76
C ASN A 116 5.05 -5.80 -10.61
N LYS A 117 3.91 -5.65 -11.29
CA LYS A 117 2.92 -6.72 -11.42
C LYS A 117 3.38 -7.75 -12.46
N PRO A 118 3.04 -9.03 -12.31
CA PRO A 118 2.27 -9.59 -11.20
C PRO A 118 3.09 -9.69 -9.92
N VAL A 119 2.51 -9.27 -8.80
CA VAL A 119 3.18 -9.36 -7.50
C VAL A 119 2.76 -10.68 -6.85
N GLU A 120 3.74 -11.45 -6.43
CA GLU A 120 3.45 -12.65 -5.67
C GLU A 120 2.92 -12.29 -4.28
N LEU A 121 2.02 -13.11 -3.75
CA LEU A 121 1.44 -12.85 -2.44
C LEU A 121 2.49 -12.79 -1.34
N ALA A 122 3.56 -13.59 -1.47
CA ALA A 122 4.67 -13.54 -0.54
C ALA A 122 5.39 -12.18 -0.55
N GLN A 123 5.55 -11.58 -1.74
CA GLN A 123 6.14 -10.25 -1.88
C GLN A 123 5.25 -9.18 -1.23
N LEU A 124 3.95 -9.29 -1.42
CA LEU A 124 2.99 -8.35 -0.85
C LEU A 124 3.00 -8.44 0.69
N ARG A 125 3.02 -9.65 1.24
CA ARG A 125 3.11 -9.85 2.68
C ARG A 125 4.42 -9.30 3.25
N ALA A 126 5.54 -9.56 2.57
CA ALA A 126 6.84 -9.07 2.99
C ALA A 126 6.87 -7.53 3.01
N LEU A 127 6.30 -6.91 1.98
CA LEU A 127 6.21 -5.45 1.89
C LEU A 127 5.52 -4.86 3.12
N VAL A 128 4.39 -5.43 3.53
CA VAL A 128 3.64 -4.93 4.68
C VAL A 128 4.32 -5.29 5.99
N ASN A 129 4.83 -6.51 6.12
CA ASN A 129 5.50 -6.96 7.34
C ASN A 129 6.76 -6.15 7.67
N GLU A 130 7.45 -5.67 6.64
CA GLU A 130 8.68 -4.87 6.78
C GLU A 130 8.42 -3.38 6.99
N THR A 131 7.17 -2.98 6.98
CA THR A 131 6.77 -1.56 7.16
C THR A 131 6.91 -1.08 8.60
#